data_5e77d0496a9462c0e22a0e2678dc1ae7
#
_entry.id   5e77d0496a9462c0e22a0e2678dc1ae7
#
_cell.length_a   1.000
_cell.length_b   1.000
_cell.length_c   1.000
_cell.angle_alpha   90.00
_cell.angle_beta   90.00
_cell.angle_gamma   90.00
#
_symmetry.space_group_name_H-M   'P 1'
#
loop_
_entity.id
_entity.type
_entity.pdbx_description
1 polymer ?
#
loop_
_entity_poly.entity_id
_entity_poly.type
_entity_poly.pdbx_seq_one_letter_code
_entity_poly.pdbx_strand_id
1 'polypeptide(L)'
;MKKETIPSLDLNNFTKGDQKSREKFFKTLGKGFEEYGFVAIKNHGLTDELTSELYKQVKLFFNLDLDIKKQYERPELNGQRGYISFGRETAKGFKKHDLKEFWHFGQEVSDGDPISKEYEKNVICDELPEFNKIGRKVYQSLEETGKTILKAIALHLNLDENYFENKAHNGNSILRAIHYPPITKKPEGSVRAAAHGDINLITLLMGASNSGLQILNKKNEWISVTALPEQIVVNIGDMLARLTNNKLCSSIHRVINPPKELWGTSRFSIPFFMHPRSEMSLNCLESCISEQNPKNYTDTTAGEFLEERIRELGLKK
;
A
#
# COMPACT_ATOMS: atom_id res chain seq x y z
N MET A 1 -21.32 -20.05 -12.60
CA MET A 1 -21.16 -19.12 -11.47
C MET A 1 -20.42 -17.89 -11.95
N LYS A 2 -20.90 -16.65 -11.69
CA LYS A 2 -20.13 -15.44 -11.98
C LYS A 2 -18.88 -15.45 -11.10
N LYS A 3 -17.72 -15.26 -11.72
CA LYS A 3 -16.45 -15.12 -10.99
C LYS A 3 -16.55 -13.89 -10.07
N GLU A 4 -16.33 -14.04 -8.79
CA GLU A 4 -16.36 -12.94 -7.83
C GLU A 4 -15.21 -11.99 -8.14
N THR A 5 -15.49 -10.70 -8.31
CA THR A 5 -14.50 -9.68 -8.68
C THR A 5 -14.71 -8.42 -7.86
N ILE A 6 -13.61 -7.74 -7.53
CA ILE A 6 -13.69 -6.45 -6.84
C ILE A 6 -14.35 -5.39 -7.72
N PRO A 7 -15.05 -4.39 -7.13
CA PRO A 7 -15.63 -3.30 -7.90
C PRO A 7 -14.59 -2.48 -8.64
N SER A 8 -14.94 -2.02 -9.86
CA SER A 8 -14.14 -1.11 -10.66
C SER A 8 -14.84 0.24 -10.75
N LEU A 9 -14.13 1.33 -10.43
CA LEU A 9 -14.66 2.70 -10.38
C LEU A 9 -13.81 3.64 -11.22
N ASP A 10 -14.45 4.72 -11.68
CA ASP A 10 -13.80 5.80 -12.40
C ASP A 10 -13.69 7.04 -11.51
N LEU A 11 -12.45 7.45 -11.15
CA LEU A 11 -12.21 8.57 -10.24
C LEU A 11 -12.74 9.90 -10.80
N ASN A 12 -12.84 10.05 -12.13
CA ASN A 12 -13.45 11.22 -12.74
C ASN A 12 -14.92 11.43 -12.33
N ASN A 13 -15.66 10.34 -12.00
CA ASN A 13 -17.02 10.48 -11.48
C ASN A 13 -17.06 11.21 -10.14
N PHE A 14 -15.99 11.12 -9.34
CA PHE A 14 -15.87 11.85 -8.08
C PHE A 14 -15.33 13.25 -8.27
N THR A 15 -14.31 13.44 -9.12
CA THR A 15 -13.59 14.71 -9.24
C THR A 15 -14.18 15.68 -10.26
N LYS A 16 -14.86 15.17 -11.30
CA LYS A 16 -15.38 15.95 -12.44
C LYS A 16 -16.87 15.69 -12.71
N GLY A 17 -17.45 14.67 -12.06
CA GLY A 17 -18.86 14.33 -12.24
C GLY A 17 -19.80 15.31 -11.55
N ASP A 18 -21.09 15.26 -11.94
CA ASP A 18 -22.16 15.93 -11.23
C ASP A 18 -22.37 15.33 -9.82
N GLN A 19 -23.21 15.99 -9.03
CA GLN A 19 -23.50 15.55 -7.65
C GLN A 19 -23.97 14.10 -7.57
N LYS A 20 -24.81 13.66 -8.50
CA LYS A 20 -25.34 12.28 -8.54
C LYS A 20 -24.25 11.26 -8.84
N SER A 21 -23.37 11.55 -9.80
CA SER A 21 -22.21 10.71 -10.16
C SER A 21 -21.24 10.61 -9.00
N ARG A 22 -20.95 11.74 -8.33
CA ARG A 22 -20.09 11.83 -7.17
C ARG A 22 -20.63 11.00 -6.00
N GLU A 23 -21.92 11.14 -5.71
CA GLU A 23 -22.59 10.37 -4.66
C GLU A 23 -22.59 8.87 -4.94
N LYS A 24 -22.88 8.46 -6.18
CA LYS A 24 -22.79 7.07 -6.62
C LYS A 24 -21.38 6.52 -6.46
N PHE A 25 -20.36 7.33 -6.80
CA PHE A 25 -18.96 6.92 -6.66
C PHE A 25 -18.61 6.58 -5.21
N PHE A 26 -18.77 7.53 -4.26
CA PHE A 26 -18.33 7.28 -2.88
C PHE A 26 -19.15 6.19 -2.18
N LYS A 27 -20.45 6.04 -2.51
CA LYS A 27 -21.28 4.94 -1.99
C LYS A 27 -20.81 3.58 -2.53
N THR A 28 -20.46 3.49 -3.83
CA THR A 28 -19.97 2.24 -4.42
C THR A 28 -18.58 1.90 -3.92
N LEU A 29 -17.70 2.90 -3.78
CA LEU A 29 -16.38 2.78 -3.19
C LEU A 29 -16.47 2.18 -1.77
N GLY A 30 -17.28 2.81 -0.91
CA GLY A 30 -17.43 2.36 0.47
C GLY A 30 -17.98 0.95 0.58
N LYS A 31 -19.02 0.60 -0.19
CA LYS A 31 -19.53 -0.79 -0.24
C LYS A 31 -18.47 -1.80 -0.68
N GLY A 32 -17.64 -1.44 -1.66
CA GLY A 32 -16.52 -2.29 -2.07
C GLY A 32 -15.54 -2.53 -0.93
N PHE A 33 -15.24 -1.50 -0.15
CA PHE A 33 -14.38 -1.62 1.03
C PHE A 33 -15.03 -2.35 2.20
N GLU A 34 -16.35 -2.22 2.39
CA GLU A 34 -17.09 -3.00 3.39
C GLU A 34 -17.16 -4.49 3.04
N GLU A 35 -17.24 -4.83 1.76
CA GLU A 35 -17.44 -6.22 1.30
C GLU A 35 -16.11 -6.94 1.06
N TYR A 36 -15.19 -6.31 0.32
CA TYR A 36 -13.93 -6.94 -0.12
C TYR A 36 -12.69 -6.34 0.54
N GLY A 37 -12.79 -5.13 1.11
CA GLY A 37 -11.62 -4.34 1.53
C GLY A 37 -10.78 -3.83 0.35
N PHE A 38 -11.22 -4.08 -0.90
CA PHE A 38 -10.49 -3.82 -2.14
C PHE A 38 -11.41 -3.26 -3.23
N VAL A 39 -10.87 -2.33 -4.02
CA VAL A 39 -11.50 -1.79 -5.25
C VAL A 39 -10.44 -1.57 -6.32
N ALA A 40 -10.85 -1.51 -7.60
CA ALA A 40 -10.01 -1.06 -8.71
C ALA A 40 -10.43 0.35 -9.14
N ILE A 41 -9.47 1.24 -9.39
CA ILE A 41 -9.70 2.65 -9.73
C ILE A 41 -9.01 2.97 -11.06
N LYS A 42 -9.75 3.51 -12.03
CA LYS A 42 -9.21 4.10 -13.25
C LYS A 42 -9.25 5.63 -13.21
N ASN A 43 -8.52 6.27 -14.13
CA ASN A 43 -8.35 7.74 -14.17
C ASN A 43 -7.77 8.31 -12.86
N HIS A 44 -6.80 7.60 -12.32
CA HIS A 44 -6.16 7.85 -11.01
C HIS A 44 -5.04 8.90 -11.05
N GLY A 45 -4.88 9.63 -12.14
CA GLY A 45 -3.92 10.74 -12.24
C GLY A 45 -2.49 10.35 -12.63
N LEU A 46 -2.08 9.10 -12.50
CA LEU A 46 -0.80 8.63 -13.08
C LEU A 46 -0.96 8.46 -14.59
N THR A 47 -0.04 9.02 -15.36
CA THR A 47 0.01 8.80 -16.80
C THR A 47 0.73 7.49 -17.14
N ASP A 48 0.45 6.93 -18.32
CA ASP A 48 1.13 5.72 -18.81
C ASP A 48 2.63 5.95 -18.96
N GLU A 49 3.04 7.15 -19.38
CA GLU A 49 4.44 7.53 -19.52
C GLU A 49 5.16 7.52 -18.16
N LEU A 50 4.55 8.13 -17.13
CA LEU A 50 5.14 8.18 -15.80
C LEU A 50 5.22 6.78 -15.17
N THR A 51 4.18 5.97 -15.36
CA THR A 51 4.13 4.57 -14.93
C THR A 51 5.22 3.75 -15.62
N SER A 52 5.31 3.84 -16.94
CA SER A 52 6.29 3.08 -17.74
C SER A 52 7.72 3.48 -17.39
N GLU A 53 7.98 4.79 -17.21
CA GLU A 53 9.31 5.25 -16.84
C GLU A 53 9.70 4.78 -15.43
N LEU A 54 8.78 4.80 -14.44
CA LEU A 54 9.08 4.26 -13.13
C LEU A 54 9.45 2.77 -13.20
N TYR A 55 8.67 1.95 -13.89
CA TYR A 55 9.00 0.52 -14.05
C TYR A 55 10.34 0.29 -14.74
N LYS A 56 10.69 1.12 -15.73
CA LYS A 56 12.00 1.09 -16.37
C LYS A 56 13.12 1.40 -15.38
N GLN A 57 13.01 2.48 -14.61
CA GLN A 57 14.00 2.87 -13.62
C GLN A 57 14.12 1.83 -12.49
N VAL A 58 13.01 1.28 -12.03
CA VAL A 58 12.99 0.18 -11.03
C VAL A 58 13.73 -1.06 -11.55
N LYS A 59 13.54 -1.43 -12.80
CA LYS A 59 14.28 -2.54 -13.43
C LYS A 59 15.78 -2.25 -13.51
N LEU A 60 16.16 -1.02 -13.87
CA LEU A 60 17.57 -0.62 -13.90
C LEU A 60 18.21 -0.74 -12.52
N PHE A 61 17.53 -0.27 -11.46
CA PHE A 61 18.04 -0.36 -10.09
C PHE A 61 18.25 -1.82 -9.66
N PHE A 62 17.24 -2.70 -9.84
CA PHE A 62 17.36 -4.08 -9.40
C PHE A 62 18.33 -4.92 -10.26
N ASN A 63 18.69 -4.44 -11.45
CA ASN A 63 19.74 -5.04 -12.29
C ASN A 63 21.16 -4.58 -11.94
N LEU A 64 21.33 -3.60 -11.04
CA LEU A 64 22.66 -3.25 -10.52
C LEU A 64 23.28 -4.44 -9.77
N ASP A 65 24.59 -4.49 -9.75
CA ASP A 65 25.32 -5.48 -8.98
C ASP A 65 24.92 -5.45 -7.50
N LEU A 66 24.90 -6.62 -6.86
CA LEU A 66 24.45 -6.74 -5.48
C LEU A 66 25.26 -5.86 -4.52
N ASP A 67 26.56 -5.72 -4.75
CA ASP A 67 27.45 -4.92 -3.90
C ASP A 67 27.13 -3.42 -4.03
N ILE A 68 26.72 -2.96 -5.21
CA ILE A 68 26.24 -1.60 -5.42
C ILE A 68 24.89 -1.39 -4.69
N LYS A 69 23.92 -2.29 -4.88
CA LYS A 69 22.61 -2.20 -4.19
C LYS A 69 22.77 -2.17 -2.67
N LYS A 70 23.68 -2.98 -2.10
CA LYS A 70 23.94 -3.04 -0.66
C LYS A 70 24.49 -1.74 -0.07
N GLN A 71 25.14 -0.89 -0.86
CA GLN A 71 25.58 0.44 -0.41
C GLN A 71 24.42 1.35 0.00
N TYR A 72 23.21 1.02 -0.46
CA TYR A 72 21.95 1.74 -0.16
C TYR A 72 21.13 1.11 0.97
N GLU A 73 21.62 0.03 1.60
CA GLU A 73 21.00 -0.48 2.83
C GLU A 73 21.26 0.49 3.98
N ARG A 74 20.24 0.70 4.80
CA ARG A 74 20.29 1.54 6.01
C ARG A 74 19.68 0.75 7.17
N PRO A 75 20.45 -0.19 7.78
CA PRO A 75 19.95 -1.01 8.87
C PRO A 75 19.43 -0.19 10.06
N GLU A 76 20.06 0.97 10.31
CA GLU A 76 19.68 1.91 11.36
C GLU A 76 18.29 2.53 11.17
N LEU A 77 17.75 2.53 9.93
CA LEU A 77 16.43 3.04 9.60
C LEU A 77 15.34 1.95 9.67
N ASN A 78 15.66 0.77 10.19
CA ASN A 78 14.71 -0.35 10.36
C ASN A 78 13.91 -0.67 9.09
N GLY A 79 14.55 -0.55 7.92
CA GLY A 79 13.94 -0.84 6.61
C GLY A 79 12.95 0.22 6.11
N GLN A 80 12.89 1.40 6.72
CA GLN A 80 11.94 2.44 6.31
C GLN A 80 12.37 3.25 5.07
N ARG A 81 13.63 3.21 4.69
CA ARG A 81 14.20 3.95 3.55
C ARG A 81 15.26 3.13 2.85
N GLY A 82 15.46 3.40 1.55
CA GLY A 82 16.53 2.80 0.76
C GLY A 82 16.25 1.35 0.39
N TYR A 83 17.32 0.60 0.16
CA TYR A 83 17.27 -0.79 -0.30
C TYR A 83 17.17 -1.77 0.86
N ILE A 84 16.34 -2.78 0.67
CA ILE A 84 16.21 -3.93 1.55
C ILE A 84 16.45 -5.20 0.73
N SER A 85 17.52 -5.92 1.09
CA SER A 85 17.99 -7.08 0.34
C SER A 85 17.05 -8.28 0.43
N PHE A 86 17.20 -9.18 -0.53
CA PHE A 86 16.42 -10.40 -0.67
C PHE A 86 16.43 -11.24 0.61
N GLY A 87 15.26 -11.72 1.02
CA GLY A 87 15.10 -12.63 2.15
C GLY A 87 15.22 -11.97 3.54
N ARG A 88 15.14 -10.64 3.64
CA ARG A 88 15.18 -9.93 4.95
C ARG A 88 13.81 -9.83 5.62
N GLU A 89 12.75 -9.74 4.84
CA GLU A 89 11.39 -9.59 5.39
C GLU A 89 10.70 -10.94 5.54
N THR A 90 10.04 -11.13 6.70
CA THR A 90 9.24 -12.32 7.00
C THR A 90 7.88 -11.84 7.48
N ALA A 91 6.79 -12.30 6.87
CA ALA A 91 5.45 -11.97 7.34
C ALA A 91 5.19 -12.53 8.74
N LYS A 92 4.41 -11.80 9.55
CA LYS A 92 4.02 -12.20 10.92
C LYS A 92 3.45 -13.62 10.92
N GLY A 93 3.96 -14.47 11.81
CA GLY A 93 3.51 -15.87 11.96
C GLY A 93 4.13 -16.86 10.97
N PHE A 94 4.98 -16.42 10.05
CA PHE A 94 5.69 -17.28 9.13
C PHE A 94 7.15 -17.47 9.56
N LYS A 95 7.71 -18.66 9.27
CA LYS A 95 9.13 -18.98 9.60
C LYS A 95 10.08 -18.78 8.42
N LYS A 96 9.55 -18.59 7.23
CA LYS A 96 10.32 -18.46 5.99
C LYS A 96 10.18 -17.05 5.45
N HIS A 97 11.29 -16.55 4.90
CA HIS A 97 11.34 -15.24 4.28
C HIS A 97 10.53 -15.19 2.98
N ASP A 98 9.98 -14.02 2.68
CA ASP A 98 9.38 -13.71 1.40
C ASP A 98 10.45 -13.67 0.29
N LEU A 99 10.07 -14.09 -0.91
CA LEU A 99 10.99 -14.17 -2.06
C LEU A 99 11.03 -12.81 -2.79
N LYS A 100 11.47 -11.77 -2.08
CA LYS A 100 11.49 -10.39 -2.59
C LYS A 100 12.67 -9.58 -2.06
N GLU A 101 13.03 -8.57 -2.82
CA GLU A 101 13.85 -7.43 -2.43
C GLU A 101 13.09 -6.15 -2.78
N PHE A 102 13.37 -5.01 -2.16
CA PHE A 102 12.63 -3.79 -2.44
C PHE A 102 13.40 -2.52 -2.11
N TRP A 103 12.91 -1.39 -2.63
CA TRP A 103 13.36 -0.04 -2.34
C TRP A 103 12.22 0.80 -1.79
N HIS A 104 12.48 1.66 -0.81
CA HIS A 104 11.54 2.60 -0.25
C HIS A 104 11.88 4.05 -0.58
N PHE A 105 10.89 4.75 -1.15
CA PHE A 105 10.80 6.21 -1.16
C PHE A 105 9.83 6.62 -0.05
N GLY A 106 10.25 7.50 0.84
CA GLY A 106 9.40 8.02 1.92
C GLY A 106 9.02 9.46 1.72
N GLN A 107 8.23 9.97 2.68
CA GLN A 107 7.78 11.35 2.70
C GLN A 107 8.97 12.32 2.74
N GLU A 108 8.91 13.35 1.92
CA GLU A 108 9.80 14.51 1.97
C GLU A 108 9.05 15.66 2.64
N VAL A 109 9.60 16.15 3.74
CA VAL A 109 9.02 17.26 4.50
C VAL A 109 9.97 18.43 4.44
N SER A 110 9.43 19.62 4.22
CA SER A 110 10.22 20.87 4.17
C SER A 110 10.89 21.14 5.52
N ASP A 111 12.11 21.66 5.47
CA ASP A 111 12.81 22.14 6.66
C ASP A 111 11.96 23.23 7.34
N GLY A 112 11.68 23.04 8.66
CA GLY A 112 10.85 23.96 9.43
C GLY A 112 9.48 23.41 9.81
N ASP A 113 8.93 22.38 9.14
CA ASP A 113 7.78 21.65 9.64
C ASP A 113 8.24 20.77 10.82
N PRO A 114 7.60 20.85 12.00
CA PRO A 114 7.98 20.08 13.19
C PRO A 114 8.08 18.57 12.91
N ILE A 115 7.23 18.02 12.03
CA ILE A 115 7.21 16.59 11.69
C ILE A 115 8.45 16.15 10.90
N SER A 116 9.21 17.08 10.31
CA SER A 116 10.46 16.76 9.63
C SER A 116 11.49 16.09 10.53
N LYS A 117 11.35 16.23 11.87
CA LYS A 117 12.20 15.58 12.86
C LYS A 117 11.83 14.13 13.14
N GLU A 118 10.63 13.71 12.73
CA GLU A 118 10.14 12.35 12.96
C GLU A 118 10.48 11.41 11.80
N TYR A 119 10.74 11.95 10.61
CA TYR A 119 10.94 11.14 9.41
C TYR A 119 12.39 11.16 8.97
N GLU A 120 12.88 9.98 8.67
CA GLU A 120 14.20 9.81 8.08
C GLU A 120 14.24 10.36 6.65
N LYS A 121 15.37 10.96 6.27
CA LYS A 121 15.59 11.44 4.90
C LYS A 121 15.64 10.28 3.92
N ASN A 122 15.18 10.55 2.68
CA ASN A 122 15.29 9.57 1.61
C ASN A 122 16.76 9.25 1.30
N VAL A 123 17.03 7.98 1.05
CA VAL A 123 18.30 7.52 0.48
C VAL A 123 18.30 7.89 -1.00
N ILE A 124 19.43 8.37 -1.49
CA ILE A 124 19.62 8.77 -2.89
C ILE A 124 20.49 7.73 -3.57
N CYS A 125 20.04 7.21 -4.71
CA CYS A 125 20.81 6.31 -5.55
C CYS A 125 21.64 7.15 -6.53
N ASP A 126 22.95 7.22 -6.32
CA ASP A 126 23.85 8.08 -7.10
C ASP A 126 24.04 7.57 -8.54
N GLU A 127 24.00 6.23 -8.76
CA GLU A 127 24.12 5.63 -10.10
C GLU A 127 22.92 5.91 -10.99
N LEU A 128 21.74 6.21 -10.40
CA LEU A 128 20.50 6.36 -11.14
C LEU A 128 19.74 7.62 -10.71
N PRO A 129 20.19 8.82 -11.07
CA PRO A 129 19.50 10.08 -10.70
C PRO A 129 18.03 10.13 -11.15
N GLU A 130 17.71 9.60 -12.34
CA GLU A 130 16.33 9.55 -12.83
C GLU A 130 15.46 8.60 -12.00
N PHE A 131 15.99 7.53 -11.41
CA PHE A 131 15.26 6.67 -10.48
C PHE A 131 14.73 7.46 -9.28
N ASN A 132 15.59 8.29 -8.67
CA ASN A 132 15.19 9.15 -7.54
C ASN A 132 14.12 10.16 -7.96
N LYS A 133 14.33 10.83 -9.09
CA LYS A 133 13.42 11.87 -9.61
C LYS A 133 12.06 11.33 -9.97
N ILE A 134 12.00 10.20 -10.68
CA ILE A 134 10.74 9.57 -11.12
C ILE A 134 10.02 8.94 -9.92
N GLY A 135 10.75 8.28 -9.01
CA GLY A 135 10.18 7.75 -7.77
C GLY A 135 9.47 8.84 -6.95
N ARG A 136 10.08 10.01 -6.81
CA ARG A 136 9.51 11.18 -6.13
C ARG A 136 8.25 11.71 -6.82
N LYS A 137 8.26 11.84 -8.15
CA LYS A 137 7.09 12.29 -8.92
C LYS A 137 5.89 11.33 -8.78
N VAL A 138 6.15 10.01 -8.86
CA VAL A 138 5.10 9.01 -8.69
C VAL A 138 4.59 9.00 -7.25
N TYR A 139 5.47 9.14 -6.26
CA TYR A 139 5.08 9.31 -4.86
C TYR A 139 4.06 10.43 -4.70
N GLN A 140 4.38 11.64 -5.18
CA GLN A 140 3.50 12.81 -5.11
C GLN A 140 2.15 12.60 -5.82
N SER A 141 2.17 11.99 -7.01
CA SER A 141 0.95 11.71 -7.76
C SER A 141 0.04 10.70 -7.04
N LEU A 142 0.61 9.63 -6.45
CA LEU A 142 -0.15 8.66 -5.68
C LEU A 142 -0.65 9.23 -4.35
N GLU A 143 0.11 10.12 -3.72
CA GLU A 143 -0.32 10.81 -2.51
C GLU A 143 -1.57 11.67 -2.78
N GLU A 144 -1.58 12.47 -3.86
CA GLU A 144 -2.75 13.27 -4.25
C GLU A 144 -3.97 12.39 -4.61
N THR A 145 -3.72 11.29 -5.31
CA THR A 145 -4.78 10.29 -5.59
C THR A 145 -5.33 9.70 -4.29
N GLY A 146 -4.47 9.33 -3.36
CA GLY A 146 -4.85 8.80 -2.07
C GLY A 146 -5.66 9.79 -1.23
N LYS A 147 -5.26 11.07 -1.19
CA LYS A 147 -6.03 12.15 -0.55
C LYS A 147 -7.44 12.27 -1.14
N THR A 148 -7.55 12.19 -2.47
CA THR A 148 -8.85 12.22 -3.16
C THR A 148 -9.72 11.02 -2.78
N ILE A 149 -9.14 9.81 -2.68
CA ILE A 149 -9.86 8.61 -2.25
C ILE A 149 -10.28 8.72 -0.78
N LEU A 150 -9.44 9.27 0.10
CA LEU A 150 -9.78 9.51 1.50
C LEU A 150 -10.95 10.50 1.66
N LYS A 151 -11.07 11.53 0.80
CA LYS A 151 -12.25 12.41 0.75
C LYS A 151 -13.52 11.62 0.43
N ALA A 152 -13.47 10.73 -0.55
CA ALA A 152 -14.63 9.87 -0.87
C ALA A 152 -14.99 8.89 0.25
N ILE A 153 -13.98 8.35 0.96
CA ILE A 153 -14.16 7.51 2.15
C ILE A 153 -14.82 8.32 3.28
N ALA A 154 -14.37 9.55 3.54
CA ALA A 154 -14.96 10.43 4.56
C ALA A 154 -16.45 10.65 4.30
N LEU A 155 -16.84 10.98 3.08
CA LEU A 155 -18.25 11.16 2.69
C LEU A 155 -19.07 9.87 2.84
N HIS A 156 -18.50 8.69 2.52
CA HIS A 156 -19.17 7.41 2.74
C HIS A 156 -19.43 7.12 4.22
N LEU A 157 -18.53 7.57 5.09
CA LEU A 157 -18.65 7.44 6.54
C LEU A 157 -19.51 8.53 7.20
N ASN A 158 -20.12 9.43 6.39
CA ASN A 158 -20.84 10.62 6.83
C ASN A 158 -19.99 11.59 7.69
N LEU A 159 -18.70 11.69 7.36
CA LEU A 159 -17.77 12.64 7.94
C LEU A 159 -17.65 13.88 7.04
N ASP A 160 -17.04 14.95 7.57
CA ASP A 160 -16.59 16.07 6.75
C ASP A 160 -15.66 15.57 5.63
N GLU A 161 -15.82 16.11 4.42
CA GLU A 161 -15.03 15.68 3.26
C GLU A 161 -13.53 15.79 3.50
N ASN A 162 -13.10 16.80 4.25
CA ASN A 162 -11.70 17.06 4.55
C ASN A 162 -11.23 16.40 5.87
N TYR A 163 -12.03 15.51 6.44
CA TYR A 163 -11.73 14.85 7.73
C TYR A 163 -10.30 14.29 7.81
N PHE A 164 -9.78 13.74 6.73
CA PHE A 164 -8.42 13.16 6.68
C PHE A 164 -7.35 14.17 6.24
N GLU A 165 -7.69 15.37 5.79
CA GLU A 165 -6.75 16.30 5.14
C GLU A 165 -5.55 16.61 6.03
N ASN A 166 -5.77 17.17 7.23
CA ASN A 166 -4.69 17.47 8.18
C ASN A 166 -4.05 16.20 8.77
N LYS A 167 -4.78 15.10 8.83
CA LYS A 167 -4.31 13.83 9.38
C LYS A 167 -3.37 13.08 8.43
N ALA A 168 -3.56 13.25 7.12
CA ALA A 168 -2.75 12.62 6.08
C ALA A 168 -1.73 13.58 5.45
N HIS A 169 -1.84 14.90 5.71
CA HIS A 169 -0.87 15.87 5.22
C HIS A 169 0.50 15.60 5.84
N ASN A 170 1.53 15.43 5.00
CA ASN A 170 2.87 15.03 5.44
C ASN A 170 2.85 13.76 6.32
N GLY A 171 1.95 12.81 6.04
CA GLY A 171 1.92 11.51 6.71
C GLY A 171 3.15 10.66 6.38
N ASN A 172 3.49 9.68 7.22
CA ASN A 172 4.67 8.81 7.03
C ASN A 172 4.46 7.77 5.92
N SER A 173 3.99 8.21 4.76
CA SER A 173 3.69 7.36 3.61
C SER A 173 4.96 6.82 2.95
N ILE A 174 4.85 5.67 2.30
CA ILE A 174 5.97 4.97 1.65
C ILE A 174 5.53 4.47 0.26
N LEU A 175 6.32 4.82 -0.76
CA LEU A 175 6.26 4.16 -2.06
C LEU A 175 7.29 3.04 -2.08
N ARG A 176 6.84 1.79 -2.23
CA ARG A 176 7.71 0.61 -2.24
C ARG A 176 7.84 0.06 -3.65
N ALA A 177 9.04 0.10 -4.23
CA ALA A 177 9.34 -0.63 -5.45
C ALA A 177 9.79 -2.05 -5.08
N ILE A 178 9.02 -3.07 -5.46
CA ILE A 178 9.30 -4.48 -5.13
C ILE A 178 9.77 -5.21 -6.37
N HIS A 179 10.84 -5.96 -6.22
CA HIS A 179 11.30 -6.97 -7.16
C HIS A 179 11.17 -8.37 -6.56
N TYR A 180 10.50 -9.24 -7.27
CA TYR A 180 10.47 -10.67 -7.02
C TYR A 180 11.36 -11.33 -8.09
N PRO A 181 12.59 -11.69 -7.77
CA PRO A 181 13.53 -12.27 -8.74
C PRO A 181 13.05 -13.64 -9.25
N PRO A 182 13.67 -14.15 -10.33
CA PRO A 182 13.43 -15.51 -10.81
C PRO A 182 13.63 -16.55 -9.69
N ILE A 183 12.74 -17.53 -9.64
CA ILE A 183 12.83 -18.66 -8.70
C ILE A 183 13.78 -19.69 -9.31
N THR A 184 15.01 -19.75 -8.83
CA THR A 184 16.06 -20.64 -9.36
C THR A 184 16.09 -22.01 -8.70
N LYS A 185 15.47 -22.12 -7.50
CA LYS A 185 15.40 -23.38 -6.72
C LYS A 185 13.99 -23.59 -6.21
N LYS A 186 13.61 -24.85 -5.93
CA LYS A 186 12.31 -25.16 -5.32
C LYS A 186 12.09 -24.31 -4.06
N PRO A 187 10.98 -23.57 -3.93
CA PRO A 187 10.80 -22.56 -2.88
C PRO A 187 10.64 -23.15 -1.46
N GLU A 188 10.47 -24.46 -1.33
CA GLU A 188 10.34 -25.19 -0.04
C GLU A 188 9.29 -24.58 0.93
N GLY A 189 8.21 -24.02 0.37
CA GLY A 189 7.14 -23.38 1.12
C GLY A 189 7.29 -21.86 1.29
N SER A 190 8.37 -21.23 0.82
CA SER A 190 8.42 -19.77 0.66
C SER A 190 7.55 -19.31 -0.50
N VAL A 191 6.95 -18.13 -0.37
CA VAL A 191 6.11 -17.50 -1.40
C VAL A 191 6.63 -16.11 -1.72
N ARG A 192 6.18 -15.51 -2.82
CA ARG A 192 6.53 -14.14 -3.20
C ARG A 192 6.17 -13.13 -2.10
N ALA A 193 4.96 -13.20 -1.56
CA ALA A 193 4.58 -12.50 -0.32
C ALA A 193 3.58 -13.38 0.43
N ALA A 194 3.88 -13.71 1.69
CA ALA A 194 2.98 -14.48 2.55
C ALA A 194 1.71 -13.69 2.91
N ALA A 195 0.70 -14.37 3.40
CA ALA A 195 -0.58 -13.76 3.76
C ALA A 195 -0.41 -12.73 4.89
N HIS A 196 -0.87 -11.48 4.66
CA HIS A 196 -0.75 -10.37 5.59
C HIS A 196 -1.84 -9.32 5.33
N GLY A 197 -2.06 -8.42 6.29
CA GLY A 197 -2.77 -7.16 6.12
C GLY A 197 -1.79 -6.00 6.01
N ASP A 198 -2.20 -4.89 5.41
CA ASP A 198 -1.43 -3.65 5.40
C ASP A 198 -1.69 -2.84 6.66
N ILE A 199 -0.66 -2.18 7.20
CA ILE A 199 -0.72 -1.47 8.48
C ILE A 199 -1.40 -0.10 8.37
N ASN A 200 -1.28 0.56 7.22
CA ASN A 200 -1.61 1.96 6.91
C ASN A 200 -3.13 2.28 6.87
N LEU A 201 -3.49 3.47 6.36
CA LEU A 201 -4.89 3.82 6.07
C LEU A 201 -5.39 3.10 4.81
N ILE A 202 -4.73 3.34 3.68
CA ILE A 202 -5.05 2.75 2.38
C ILE A 202 -3.77 2.47 1.59
N THR A 203 -3.75 1.40 0.83
CA THR A 203 -2.68 1.10 -0.12
C THR A 203 -3.16 1.33 -1.54
N LEU A 204 -2.37 2.03 -2.34
CA LEU A 204 -2.60 2.23 -3.77
C LEU A 204 -1.57 1.39 -4.52
N LEU A 205 -2.01 0.30 -5.13
CA LEU A 205 -1.13 -0.63 -5.84
C LEU A 205 -1.21 -0.35 -7.35
N MET A 206 -0.10 0.11 -7.92
CA MET A 206 0.06 0.19 -9.37
C MET A 206 0.03 -1.22 -9.98
N GLY A 207 -0.53 -1.34 -11.17
CA GLY A 207 -0.67 -2.61 -11.88
C GLY A 207 0.63 -3.41 -11.85
N ALA A 208 0.60 -4.61 -11.26
CA ALA A 208 1.77 -5.47 -11.22
C ALA A 208 2.06 -6.02 -12.62
N SER A 209 3.34 -6.22 -12.93
CA SER A 209 3.78 -6.75 -14.23
C SER A 209 3.26 -8.16 -14.54
N ASN A 210 2.75 -8.89 -13.54
CA ASN A 210 2.26 -10.26 -13.65
C ASN A 210 1.18 -10.55 -12.59
N SER A 211 0.38 -11.61 -12.80
CA SER A 211 -0.61 -12.13 -11.85
C SER A 211 0.00 -12.62 -10.53
N GLY A 212 -0.84 -13.06 -9.61
CA GLY A 212 -0.43 -13.71 -8.36
C GLY A 212 -1.00 -13.07 -7.10
N LEU A 213 -1.55 -11.85 -7.17
CA LEU A 213 -2.25 -11.23 -6.05
C LEU A 213 -3.57 -11.97 -5.78
N GLN A 214 -3.77 -12.35 -4.54
CA GLN A 214 -5.01 -12.97 -4.03
C GLN A 214 -5.44 -12.29 -2.74
N ILE A 215 -6.74 -12.11 -2.57
CA ILE A 215 -7.36 -11.63 -1.33
C ILE A 215 -8.21 -12.75 -0.71
N LEU A 216 -8.28 -12.75 0.61
CA LEU A 216 -9.13 -13.66 1.36
C LEU A 216 -10.51 -13.01 1.53
N ASN A 217 -11.56 -13.59 0.95
CA ASN A 217 -12.91 -13.07 1.09
C ASN A 217 -13.54 -13.46 2.45
N LYS A 218 -14.73 -12.94 2.76
CA LYS A 218 -15.47 -13.22 4.01
C LYS A 218 -15.89 -14.68 4.17
N LYS A 219 -15.82 -15.49 3.09
CA LYS A 219 -16.07 -16.93 3.11
C LYS A 219 -14.82 -17.77 3.35
N ASN A 220 -13.66 -17.11 3.63
CA ASN A 220 -12.35 -17.74 3.73
C ASN A 220 -11.87 -18.39 2.42
N GLU A 221 -12.26 -17.85 1.27
CA GLU A 221 -11.81 -18.30 -0.04
C GLU A 221 -10.82 -17.31 -0.63
N TRP A 222 -9.76 -17.80 -1.28
CA TRP A 222 -8.79 -16.96 -1.99
C TRP A 222 -9.32 -16.61 -3.37
N ILE A 223 -9.58 -15.31 -3.60
CA ILE A 223 -9.97 -14.79 -4.90
C ILE A 223 -8.81 -14.02 -5.55
N SER A 224 -8.57 -14.27 -6.83
CA SER A 224 -7.51 -13.57 -7.57
C SER A 224 -7.96 -12.15 -7.90
N VAL A 225 -7.10 -11.18 -7.60
CA VAL A 225 -7.29 -9.78 -7.98
C VAL A 225 -6.44 -9.49 -9.22
N THR A 226 -7.10 -9.06 -10.28
CA THR A 226 -6.44 -8.62 -11.50
C THR A 226 -6.97 -7.22 -11.81
N ALA A 227 -6.09 -6.22 -11.73
CA ALA A 227 -6.39 -4.90 -12.26
C ALA A 227 -6.13 -4.88 -13.77
N LEU A 228 -6.91 -4.12 -14.51
CA LEU A 228 -6.60 -3.78 -15.89
C LEU A 228 -5.36 -2.86 -15.92
N PRO A 229 -4.62 -2.80 -17.03
CA PRO A 229 -3.41 -1.98 -17.13
C PRO A 229 -3.61 -0.51 -16.73
N GLU A 230 -4.79 0.04 -17.07
CA GLU A 230 -5.17 1.43 -16.77
C GLU A 230 -5.73 1.65 -15.35
N GLN A 231 -5.63 0.65 -14.47
CA GLN A 231 -6.18 0.71 -13.13
C GLN A 231 -5.10 0.57 -12.07
N ILE A 232 -5.32 1.24 -10.94
CA ILE A 232 -4.70 0.88 -9.66
C ILE A 232 -5.67 0.06 -8.82
N VAL A 233 -5.13 -0.83 -8.00
CA VAL A 233 -5.90 -1.50 -6.95
C VAL A 233 -5.74 -0.70 -5.65
N VAL A 234 -6.84 -0.46 -4.95
CA VAL A 234 -6.82 0.23 -3.66
C VAL A 234 -7.39 -0.68 -2.60
N ASN A 235 -6.69 -0.81 -1.48
CA ASN A 235 -7.18 -1.58 -0.33
C ASN A 235 -7.10 -0.80 0.98
N ILE A 236 -7.97 -1.19 1.91
CA ILE A 236 -8.00 -0.70 3.28
C ILE A 236 -6.88 -1.36 4.09
N GLY A 237 -6.18 -0.55 4.89
CA GLY A 237 -5.22 -1.02 5.88
C GLY A 237 -5.79 -1.08 7.29
N ASP A 238 -5.02 -1.67 8.21
CA ASP A 238 -5.43 -1.94 9.60
C ASP A 238 -5.77 -0.66 10.37
N MET A 239 -5.05 0.45 10.12
CA MET A 239 -5.34 1.74 10.79
C MET A 239 -6.75 2.23 10.45
N LEU A 240 -7.16 2.15 9.17
CA LEU A 240 -8.49 2.60 8.78
C LEU A 240 -9.59 1.60 9.19
N ALA A 241 -9.30 0.30 9.14
CA ALA A 241 -10.21 -0.72 9.66
C ALA A 241 -10.45 -0.52 11.16
N ARG A 242 -9.38 -0.26 11.93
CA ARG A 242 -9.46 0.06 13.37
C ARG A 242 -10.28 1.32 13.62
N LEU A 243 -9.98 2.43 12.94
CA LEU A 243 -10.70 3.70 13.05
C LEU A 243 -12.21 3.53 12.77
N THR A 244 -12.57 2.69 11.82
CA THR A 244 -13.97 2.41 11.44
C THR A 244 -14.58 1.22 12.15
N ASN A 245 -13.96 0.73 13.23
CA ASN A 245 -14.43 -0.42 14.02
C ASN A 245 -14.78 -1.64 13.13
N ASN A 246 -13.96 -1.90 12.10
CA ASN A 246 -14.13 -2.93 11.06
C ASN A 246 -15.33 -2.73 10.11
N LYS A 247 -15.96 -1.57 10.08
CA LYS A 247 -16.95 -1.25 9.05
C LYS A 247 -16.31 -1.29 7.66
N LEU A 248 -15.09 -0.73 7.52
CA LEU A 248 -14.24 -0.96 6.35
C LEU A 248 -13.24 -2.07 6.68
N CYS A 249 -13.10 -3.05 5.79
CA CYS A 249 -12.35 -4.26 6.08
C CYS A 249 -10.88 -4.15 5.64
N SER A 250 -9.92 -4.37 6.54
CA SER A 250 -8.55 -4.71 6.15
C SER A 250 -8.50 -6.18 5.77
N SER A 251 -8.44 -6.47 4.46
CA SER A 251 -8.50 -7.85 3.97
C SER A 251 -7.10 -8.45 3.83
N ILE A 252 -6.95 -9.66 4.37
CA ILE A 252 -5.72 -10.43 4.22
C ILE A 252 -5.48 -10.73 2.74
N HIS A 253 -4.27 -10.49 2.29
CA HIS A 253 -3.88 -10.73 0.91
C HIS A 253 -2.49 -11.37 0.83
N ARG A 254 -2.17 -11.98 -0.32
CA ARG A 254 -0.90 -12.65 -0.57
C ARG A 254 -0.48 -12.56 -2.02
N VAL A 255 0.80 -12.82 -2.30
CA VAL A 255 1.30 -13.00 -3.67
C VAL A 255 1.86 -14.42 -3.79
N ILE A 256 1.16 -15.27 -4.54
CA ILE A 256 1.56 -16.65 -4.75
C ILE A 256 2.71 -16.76 -5.77
N ASN A 257 3.45 -17.86 -5.68
CA ASN A 257 4.44 -18.20 -6.69
C ASN A 257 3.76 -18.49 -8.03
N PRO A 258 4.37 -18.12 -9.16
CA PRO A 258 3.81 -18.46 -10.47
C PRO A 258 3.93 -19.99 -10.74
N PRO A 259 3.22 -20.51 -11.73
CA PRO A 259 3.45 -21.85 -12.25
C PRO A 259 4.93 -22.08 -12.59
N LYS A 260 5.39 -23.33 -12.51
CA LYS A 260 6.83 -23.69 -12.64
C LYS A 260 7.45 -23.20 -13.97
N GLU A 261 6.66 -23.16 -15.02
CA GLU A 261 7.06 -22.71 -16.35
C GLU A 261 7.45 -21.23 -16.38
N LEU A 262 6.95 -20.45 -15.41
CA LEU A 262 7.21 -19.00 -15.24
C LEU A 262 8.20 -18.67 -14.14
N TRP A 263 8.83 -19.67 -13.50
CA TRP A 263 9.81 -19.41 -12.44
C TRP A 263 11.01 -18.59 -12.89
N GLY A 264 11.42 -18.72 -14.17
CA GLY A 264 12.49 -17.92 -14.76
C GLY A 264 12.16 -16.44 -14.96
N THR A 265 10.95 -15.98 -14.58
CA THR A 265 10.51 -14.60 -14.83
C THR A 265 10.49 -13.76 -13.55
N SER A 266 11.07 -12.56 -13.63
CA SER A 266 10.91 -11.54 -12.59
C SER A 266 9.49 -10.98 -12.56
N ARG A 267 9.05 -10.55 -11.37
CA ARG A 267 7.83 -9.76 -11.18
C ARG A 267 8.18 -8.46 -10.46
N PHE A 268 7.57 -7.38 -10.88
CA PHE A 268 7.66 -6.07 -10.21
C PHE A 268 6.29 -5.65 -9.70
N SER A 269 6.27 -4.95 -8.56
CA SER A 269 5.05 -4.45 -7.94
C SER A 269 5.36 -3.15 -7.21
N ILE A 270 4.48 -2.17 -7.28
CA ILE A 270 4.77 -0.84 -6.73
C ILE A 270 3.57 -0.37 -5.91
N PRO A 271 3.42 -0.80 -4.64
CA PRO A 271 2.45 -0.28 -3.71
C PRO A 271 2.89 1.07 -3.13
N PHE A 272 1.93 1.97 -2.95
CA PHE A 272 2.04 3.18 -2.15
C PHE A 272 1.23 2.99 -0.87
N PHE A 273 1.91 2.93 0.27
CA PHE A 273 1.31 2.79 1.59
C PHE A 273 1.02 4.18 2.15
N MET A 274 -0.24 4.59 2.12
CA MET A 274 -0.64 5.90 2.62
C MET A 274 -0.85 5.84 4.12
N HIS A 275 0.10 6.40 4.87
CA HIS A 275 0.04 6.52 6.31
C HIS A 275 -0.45 7.90 6.74
N PRO A 276 -1.11 8.00 7.89
CA PRO A 276 -1.37 9.29 8.51
C PRO A 276 -0.12 9.82 9.22
N ARG A 277 -0.24 11.01 9.80
CA ARG A 277 0.70 11.56 10.78
C ARG A 277 0.65 10.72 12.06
N SER A 278 1.77 10.66 12.78
CA SER A 278 1.94 9.82 13.98
C SER A 278 0.94 10.16 15.08
N GLU A 279 0.60 11.44 15.23
CA GLU A 279 -0.35 11.93 16.25
C GLU A 279 -1.83 11.67 15.94
N MET A 280 -2.15 11.17 14.73
CA MET A 280 -3.54 10.86 14.40
C MET A 280 -4.12 9.83 15.36
N SER A 281 -5.24 10.18 16.03
CA SER A 281 -6.00 9.21 16.83
C SER A 281 -6.62 8.13 15.95
N LEU A 282 -6.46 6.87 16.34
CA LEU A 282 -7.12 5.69 15.76
C LEU A 282 -8.29 5.21 16.60
N ASN A 283 -8.81 6.05 17.50
CA ASN A 283 -10.01 5.73 18.28
C ASN A 283 -11.18 5.45 17.35
N CYS A 284 -11.95 4.41 17.64
CA CYS A 284 -13.10 4.06 16.82
C CYS A 284 -14.06 5.24 16.69
N LEU A 285 -14.48 5.56 15.46
CA LEU A 285 -15.51 6.56 15.19
C LEU A 285 -16.83 6.14 15.86
N GLU A 286 -17.45 7.04 16.61
CA GLU A 286 -18.72 6.77 17.30
C GLU A 286 -19.81 6.30 16.33
N SER A 287 -19.84 6.87 15.11
CA SER A 287 -20.76 6.47 14.04
C SER A 287 -20.55 5.03 13.53
N CYS A 288 -19.47 4.38 13.91
CA CYS A 288 -19.15 3.00 13.57
C CYS A 288 -19.34 2.02 14.76
N ILE A 289 -19.82 2.53 15.90
CA ILE A 289 -20.12 1.74 17.09
C ILE A 289 -21.63 1.62 17.24
N SER A 290 -22.14 0.42 17.54
CA SER A 290 -23.55 0.16 17.82
C SER A 290 -23.69 -1.04 18.77
N GLU A 291 -24.90 -1.35 19.21
CA GLU A 291 -25.16 -2.56 19.97
C GLU A 291 -24.77 -3.85 19.21
N GLN A 292 -24.96 -3.86 17.88
CA GLN A 292 -24.61 -4.98 17.01
C GLN A 292 -23.12 -5.00 16.63
N ASN A 293 -22.42 -3.87 16.78
CA ASN A 293 -20.98 -3.74 16.55
C ASN A 293 -20.34 -2.91 17.66
N PRO A 294 -20.19 -3.47 18.89
CA PRO A 294 -19.56 -2.75 19.99
C PRO A 294 -18.09 -2.39 19.70
N LYS A 295 -17.55 -1.45 20.44
CA LYS A 295 -16.15 -1.01 20.28
C LYS A 295 -15.19 -2.20 20.42
N ASN A 296 -14.45 -2.52 19.35
CA ASN A 296 -13.55 -3.67 19.27
C ASN A 296 -12.10 -3.35 19.64
N TYR A 297 -11.72 -2.07 19.70
CA TYR A 297 -10.34 -1.65 19.83
C TYR A 297 -10.15 -0.68 20.98
N THR A 298 -8.99 -0.78 21.66
CA THR A 298 -8.52 0.20 22.62
C THR A 298 -8.09 1.49 21.93
N ASP A 299 -8.07 2.61 22.66
CA ASP A 299 -7.62 3.88 22.12
C ASP A 299 -6.10 3.86 21.90
N THR A 300 -5.63 4.43 20.77
CA THR A 300 -4.21 4.53 20.42
C THR A 300 -4.02 5.59 19.33
N THR A 301 -2.78 5.98 19.10
CA THR A 301 -2.38 6.83 17.95
C THR A 301 -1.81 5.99 16.80
N ALA A 302 -1.72 6.60 15.63
CA ALA A 302 -1.12 5.95 14.45
C ALA A 302 0.36 5.62 14.67
N GLY A 303 1.10 6.49 15.38
CA GLY A 303 2.51 6.26 15.70
C GLY A 303 2.70 5.07 16.64
N GLU A 304 1.94 5.01 17.75
CA GLU A 304 1.98 3.89 18.69
C GLU A 304 1.61 2.55 18.00
N PHE A 305 0.57 2.57 17.18
CA PHE A 305 0.14 1.38 16.44
C PHE A 305 1.21 0.91 15.44
N LEU A 306 1.81 1.85 14.69
CA LEU A 306 2.90 1.52 13.76
C LEU A 306 4.10 0.93 14.51
N GLU A 307 4.48 1.51 15.65
CA GLU A 307 5.60 1.03 16.46
C GLU A 307 5.34 -0.39 17.00
N GLU A 308 4.12 -0.68 17.45
CA GLU A 308 3.70 -2.03 17.83
C GLU A 308 3.88 -3.02 16.68
N ARG A 309 3.40 -2.67 15.47
CA ARG A 309 3.51 -3.55 14.29
C ARG A 309 4.97 -3.79 13.87
N ILE A 310 5.82 -2.75 13.91
CA ILE A 310 7.26 -2.87 13.58
C ILE A 310 7.97 -3.82 14.56
N ARG A 311 7.64 -3.77 15.86
CA ARG A 311 8.17 -4.73 16.85
C ARG A 311 7.71 -6.17 16.58
N GLU A 312 6.42 -6.37 16.25
CA GLU A 312 5.87 -7.68 15.91
C GLU A 312 6.49 -8.30 14.65
N LEU A 313 6.93 -7.48 13.70
CA LEU A 313 7.67 -7.89 12.51
C LEU A 313 9.15 -8.18 12.79
N GLY A 314 9.64 -7.93 14.03
CA GLY A 314 11.04 -8.12 14.42
C GLY A 314 12.00 -7.10 13.80
N LEU A 315 11.49 -5.99 13.28
CA LEU A 315 12.29 -4.92 12.65
C LEU A 315 12.84 -3.92 13.69
N LYS A 316 12.24 -3.87 14.88
CA LYS A 316 12.71 -3.09 16.04
C LYS A 316 12.77 -4.01 17.27
N LYS A 317 13.89 -3.93 18.02
CA LYS A 317 14.05 -4.63 19.31
C LYS A 317 13.34 -3.89 20.45
#